data_f1c406742fa39d31c31279ccd4e8abe8
#
_entry.id   f1c406742fa39d31c31279ccd4e8abe8
#
_cell.length_a   1.000
_cell.length_b   1.000
_cell.length_c   1.000
_cell.angle_alpha   90.00
_cell.angle_beta   90.00
_cell.angle_gamma   90.00
#
_symmetry.space_group_name_H-M   'P 1'
#
loop_
_entity.id
_entity.type
_entity.pdbx_description
1 polymer ?
#
loop_
_entity_poly.entity_id
_entity_poly.type
_entity_poly.pdbx_seq_one_letter_code
_entity_poly.pdbx_strand_id
1 'polypeptide(L)'
;VYKSMSRDMVLPYLEDDDITASSAASLSQKLCQMANGAVYSDNKDTVTVHNQKLDALEDIVEAANGEPLLLAYWFKHDYTRIVERLEKLKINFKPLKEEADIRDWNAGKITVGLIHPASSGHGLNLQKGGHHLVWFSLPWSLELYQQTNARLWRQGQSSGTVVIQHIVTEGTIDEDILKALADKDDVQERLIEAVKVQVGGYL
;
A
#
# COMPACT_ATOMS: atom_id res chain seq x y z
N VAL A 1 -1.85 12.67 19.42
CA VAL A 1 -0.66 11.87 19.04
C VAL A 1 -0.16 12.30 17.66
N TYR A 2 -0.87 12.05 16.55
CA TYR A 2 -0.43 12.41 15.18
C TYR A 2 -0.12 13.92 15.02
N LYS A 3 -1.03 14.80 15.46
CA LYS A 3 -0.86 16.26 15.38
C LYS A 3 0.33 16.78 16.19
N SER A 4 0.64 16.16 17.34
CA SER A 4 1.82 16.52 18.15
C SER A 4 3.08 16.18 17.38
N MET A 5 3.19 14.97 16.82
CA MET A 5 4.34 14.56 16.01
C MET A 5 4.53 15.47 14.79
N SER A 6 3.45 15.81 14.09
CA SER A 6 3.47 16.68 12.91
C SER A 6 3.97 18.09 13.21
N ARG A 7 3.64 18.65 14.40
CA ARG A 7 4.00 20.00 14.79
C ARG A 7 5.34 20.07 15.50
N ASP A 8 5.56 19.17 16.46
CA ASP A 8 6.64 19.29 17.43
C ASP A 8 7.85 18.39 17.07
N MET A 9 7.70 17.52 16.03
CA MET A 9 8.70 16.53 15.59
C MET A 9 9.11 15.53 16.68
N VAL A 10 8.38 15.51 17.79
CA VAL A 10 8.61 14.64 18.94
C VAL A 10 7.27 14.09 19.41
N LEU A 11 7.26 12.82 19.77
CA LEU A 11 6.16 12.16 20.42
C LEU A 11 6.69 11.54 21.71
N PRO A 12 6.39 12.10 22.88
CA PRO A 12 6.68 11.46 24.16
C PRO A 12 5.90 10.14 24.24
N TYR A 13 6.58 9.04 24.47
CA TYR A 13 5.94 7.72 24.52
C TYR A 13 6.02 7.07 25.89
N LEU A 14 7.19 7.08 26.53
CA LEU A 14 7.45 6.65 27.91
C LEU A 14 8.41 7.63 28.55
N GLU A 15 8.58 7.57 29.89
CA GLU A 15 9.43 8.51 30.63
C GLU A 15 10.88 8.64 30.12
N ASP A 16 11.39 7.62 29.38
CA ASP A 16 12.75 7.58 28.81
C ASP A 16 12.83 7.23 27.32
N ASP A 17 11.72 7.21 26.56
CA ASP A 17 11.71 6.69 25.19
C ASP A 17 10.84 7.58 24.26
N ASP A 18 11.43 8.71 23.85
CA ASP A 18 10.79 9.61 22.89
C ASP A 18 10.89 9.06 21.46
N ILE A 19 9.87 9.32 20.65
CA ILE A 19 9.91 9.08 19.22
C ILE A 19 10.22 10.42 18.55
N THR A 20 11.41 10.55 17.98
CA THR A 20 11.90 11.81 17.43
C THR A 20 12.02 11.76 15.89
N ALA A 21 11.92 12.92 15.26
CA ALA A 21 12.21 13.10 13.84
C ALA A 21 13.30 14.16 13.66
N SER A 22 14.46 13.77 13.20
CA SER A 22 15.63 14.63 13.04
C SER A 22 15.65 15.46 11.74
N SER A 23 14.72 15.19 10.83
CA SER A 23 14.61 15.87 9.53
C SER A 23 13.20 15.78 8.97
N ALA A 24 12.88 16.62 7.99
CA ALA A 24 11.59 16.56 7.27
C ALA A 24 11.32 15.19 6.61
N ALA A 25 12.36 14.53 6.09
CA ALA A 25 12.23 13.20 5.51
C ALA A 25 11.92 12.15 6.59
N SER A 26 12.61 12.21 7.73
CA SER A 26 12.35 11.35 8.89
C SER A 26 10.95 11.59 9.44
N LEU A 27 10.52 12.85 9.53
CA LEU A 27 9.17 13.22 9.97
C LEU A 27 8.11 12.63 9.02
N SER A 28 8.27 12.81 7.71
CA SER A 28 7.35 12.25 6.72
C SER A 28 7.20 10.73 6.87
N GLN A 29 8.32 10.00 7.07
CA GLN A 29 8.27 8.56 7.31
C GLN A 29 7.54 8.20 8.62
N LYS A 30 7.81 8.91 9.71
CA LYS A 30 7.13 8.69 10.99
C LYS A 30 5.62 8.96 10.87
N LEU A 31 5.24 10.02 10.16
CA LEU A 31 3.82 10.33 9.90
C LEU A 31 3.12 9.25 9.08
N CYS A 32 3.77 8.72 8.03
CA CYS A 32 3.23 7.57 7.27
C CYS A 32 3.06 6.32 8.16
N GLN A 33 4.05 6.02 8.99
CA GLN A 33 3.97 4.91 9.96
C GLN A 33 2.79 5.09 10.90
N MET A 34 2.64 6.28 11.49
CA MET A 34 1.55 6.59 12.42
C MET A 34 0.18 6.54 11.74
N ALA A 35 0.06 7.01 10.49
CA ALA A 35 -1.17 6.90 9.71
C ALA A 35 -1.57 5.43 9.48
N ASN A 36 -0.58 4.52 9.37
CA ASN A 36 -0.82 3.08 9.29
C ASN A 36 -1.12 2.42 10.65
N GLY A 37 -1.01 3.17 11.75
CA GLY A 37 -1.38 2.75 13.08
C GLY A 37 -0.26 2.20 13.95
N ALA A 38 1.00 2.28 13.51
CA ALA A 38 2.16 1.98 14.34
C ALA A 38 3.36 2.81 13.88
N VAL A 39 4.34 3.01 14.77
CA VAL A 39 5.56 3.77 14.48
C VAL A 39 6.75 3.09 15.14
N TYR A 40 7.94 3.18 14.55
CA TYR A 40 9.15 2.72 15.20
C TYR A 40 9.64 3.77 16.22
N SER A 41 9.94 3.33 17.44
CA SER A 41 10.67 4.13 18.43
C SER A 41 12.11 4.40 17.95
N ASP A 42 12.83 5.22 18.68
CA ASP A 42 14.26 5.48 18.39
C ASP A 42 15.12 4.23 18.63
N ASN A 43 14.67 3.33 19.52
CA ASN A 43 15.24 1.98 19.74
C ASN A 43 14.81 0.94 18.67
N LYS A 44 14.03 1.35 17.67
CA LYS A 44 13.47 0.50 16.58
C LYS A 44 12.38 -0.47 17.02
N ASP A 45 11.85 -0.33 18.22
CA ASP A 45 10.68 -1.09 18.65
C ASP A 45 9.42 -0.58 17.97
N THR A 46 8.46 -1.45 17.74
CA THR A 46 7.19 -1.08 17.13
C THR A 46 6.20 -0.64 18.20
N VAL A 47 5.80 0.63 18.14
CA VAL A 47 4.79 1.23 19.02
C VAL A 47 3.46 1.29 18.27
N THR A 48 2.44 0.60 18.79
CA THR A 48 1.09 0.65 18.22
C THR A 48 0.39 1.95 18.62
N VAL A 49 -0.12 2.68 17.65
CA VAL A 49 -0.87 3.94 17.81
C VAL A 49 -2.38 3.70 17.74
N HIS A 50 -2.84 2.94 16.72
CA HIS A 50 -4.25 2.57 16.52
C HIS A 50 -4.36 1.36 15.57
N ASN A 51 -5.59 0.82 15.44
CA ASN A 51 -5.89 -0.31 14.56
C ASN A 51 -6.85 0.02 13.41
N GLN A 52 -7.20 1.29 13.20
CA GLN A 52 -8.26 1.71 12.27
C GLN A 52 -8.08 1.16 10.85
N LYS A 53 -6.84 1.18 10.30
CA LYS A 53 -6.60 0.58 8.97
C LYS A 53 -6.74 -0.94 8.97
N LEU A 54 -6.43 -1.61 10.08
CA LEU A 54 -6.65 -3.07 10.20
C LEU A 54 -8.13 -3.40 10.31
N ASP A 55 -8.91 -2.56 10.99
CA ASP A 55 -10.36 -2.75 11.09
C ASP A 55 -11.02 -2.52 9.71
N ALA A 56 -10.62 -1.47 8.99
CA ALA A 56 -11.05 -1.25 7.61
C ALA A 56 -10.62 -2.36 6.65
N LEU A 57 -9.43 -2.94 6.83
CA LEU A 57 -8.99 -4.11 6.07
C LEU A 57 -9.89 -5.33 6.34
N GLU A 58 -10.26 -5.57 7.59
CA GLU A 58 -11.19 -6.64 7.99
C GLU A 58 -12.53 -6.49 7.28
N ASP A 59 -13.12 -5.29 7.30
CA ASP A 59 -14.36 -4.97 6.59
C ASP A 59 -14.26 -5.24 5.07
N ILE A 60 -13.13 -4.88 4.44
CA ILE A 60 -12.88 -5.12 3.02
C ILE A 60 -12.78 -6.62 2.72
N VAL A 61 -12.06 -7.37 3.55
CA VAL A 61 -11.90 -8.83 3.38
C VAL A 61 -13.23 -9.54 3.56
N GLU A 62 -14.04 -9.15 4.55
CA GLU A 62 -15.39 -9.68 4.75
C GLU A 62 -16.31 -9.35 3.57
N ALA A 63 -16.29 -8.10 3.11
CA ALA A 63 -17.11 -7.67 1.97
C ALA A 63 -16.73 -8.39 0.67
N ALA A 64 -15.46 -8.77 0.50
CA ALA A 64 -14.99 -9.54 -0.65
C ALA A 64 -15.55 -10.98 -0.67
N ASN A 65 -16.05 -11.48 0.43
CA ASN A 65 -16.75 -12.79 0.54
C ASN A 65 -15.99 -13.94 -0.13
N GLY A 66 -14.66 -14.01 0.09
CA GLY A 66 -13.78 -15.04 -0.44
C GLY A 66 -13.19 -14.75 -1.82
N GLU A 67 -13.56 -13.65 -2.46
CA GLU A 67 -12.89 -13.16 -3.66
C GLU A 67 -11.41 -12.84 -3.38
N PRO A 68 -10.47 -13.21 -4.28
CA PRO A 68 -9.05 -12.95 -4.06
C PRO A 68 -8.72 -11.46 -4.00
N LEU A 69 -8.00 -11.05 -2.96
CA LEU A 69 -7.50 -9.69 -2.75
C LEU A 69 -5.97 -9.66 -2.84
N LEU A 70 -5.43 -8.76 -3.66
CA LEU A 70 -4.01 -8.41 -3.62
C LEU A 70 -3.83 -7.24 -2.65
N LEU A 71 -3.06 -7.42 -1.58
CA LEU A 71 -2.86 -6.41 -0.54
C LEU A 71 -1.44 -5.86 -0.59
N ALA A 72 -1.31 -4.56 -0.89
CA ALA A 72 -0.04 -3.85 -0.93
C ALA A 72 0.24 -3.17 0.41
N TYR A 73 1.44 -3.40 0.99
CA TYR A 73 1.90 -2.82 2.24
C TYR A 73 3.30 -2.20 2.06
N TRP A 74 3.72 -1.30 2.97
CA TRP A 74 5.01 -0.61 2.85
C TRP A 74 5.98 -0.92 3.98
N PHE A 75 5.56 -0.80 5.26
CA PHE A 75 6.44 -1.00 6.40
C PHE A 75 6.45 -2.44 6.89
N LYS A 76 7.55 -2.85 7.53
CA LYS A 76 7.66 -4.18 8.13
C LYS A 76 6.62 -4.40 9.25
N HIS A 77 6.35 -3.35 10.03
CA HIS A 77 5.29 -3.43 11.06
C HIS A 77 3.89 -3.57 10.44
N ASP A 78 3.62 -2.98 9.25
CA ASP A 78 2.36 -3.21 8.55
C ASP A 78 2.19 -4.69 8.25
N TYR A 79 3.23 -5.30 7.64
CA TYR A 79 3.23 -6.73 7.34
C TYR A 79 2.95 -7.59 8.59
N THR A 80 3.67 -7.37 9.68
CA THR A 80 3.50 -8.14 10.92
C THR A 80 2.06 -8.03 11.45
N ARG A 81 1.54 -6.81 11.54
CA ARG A 81 0.19 -6.53 12.06
C ARG A 81 -0.92 -7.06 11.15
N ILE A 82 -0.74 -6.97 9.82
CA ILE A 82 -1.65 -7.56 8.83
C ILE A 82 -1.67 -9.08 8.99
N VAL A 83 -0.52 -9.73 9.05
CA VAL A 83 -0.41 -11.20 9.23
C VAL A 83 -1.13 -11.63 10.49
N GLU A 84 -0.84 -11.01 11.64
CA GLU A 84 -1.50 -11.30 12.92
C GLU A 84 -3.04 -11.15 12.84
N ARG A 85 -3.53 -10.13 12.13
CA ARG A 85 -4.98 -9.92 11.92
C ARG A 85 -5.57 -11.01 11.04
N LEU A 86 -4.97 -11.35 9.91
CA LEU A 86 -5.46 -12.38 9.00
C LEU A 86 -5.43 -13.78 9.62
N GLU A 87 -4.39 -14.10 10.41
CA GLU A 87 -4.34 -15.35 11.20
C GLU A 87 -5.46 -15.45 12.22
N LYS A 88 -5.74 -14.37 12.97
CA LYS A 88 -6.84 -14.30 13.93
C LYS A 88 -8.20 -14.53 13.25
N LEU A 89 -8.38 -13.99 12.04
CA LEU A 89 -9.57 -14.15 11.22
C LEU A 89 -9.63 -15.51 10.49
N LYS A 90 -8.55 -16.31 10.56
CA LYS A 90 -8.43 -17.60 9.84
C LYS A 90 -8.55 -17.45 8.32
N ILE A 91 -8.12 -16.32 7.78
CA ILE A 91 -8.08 -16.05 6.34
C ILE A 91 -6.85 -16.74 5.74
N ASN A 92 -7.04 -17.40 4.61
CA ASN A 92 -5.94 -17.97 3.84
C ASN A 92 -5.17 -16.86 3.12
N PHE A 93 -3.93 -16.61 3.53
CA PHE A 93 -3.08 -15.59 2.93
C PHE A 93 -1.67 -16.10 2.64
N LYS A 94 -0.95 -15.41 1.75
CA LYS A 94 0.44 -15.73 1.44
C LYS A 94 1.21 -14.50 0.95
N PRO A 95 2.45 -14.25 1.40
CA PRO A 95 3.33 -13.29 0.75
C PRO A 95 3.74 -13.81 -0.65
N LEU A 96 3.54 -12.99 -1.67
CA LEU A 96 3.84 -13.38 -3.06
C LEU A 96 5.28 -12.98 -3.40
N LYS A 97 6.22 -13.88 -3.17
CA LYS A 97 7.67 -13.66 -3.38
C LYS A 97 8.27 -14.57 -4.43
N GLU A 98 7.87 -15.83 -4.45
CA GLU A 98 8.45 -16.87 -5.28
C GLU A 98 7.48 -17.30 -6.38
N GLU A 99 8.00 -17.94 -7.44
CA GLU A 99 7.16 -18.47 -8.53
C GLU A 99 6.07 -19.45 -8.05
N ALA A 100 6.35 -20.22 -7.00
CA ALA A 100 5.37 -21.13 -6.41
C ALA A 100 4.17 -20.35 -5.83
N ASP A 101 4.44 -19.22 -5.15
CA ASP A 101 3.40 -18.35 -4.59
C ASP A 101 2.53 -17.75 -5.69
N ILE A 102 3.17 -17.30 -6.78
CA ILE A 102 2.49 -16.73 -7.95
C ILE A 102 1.62 -17.77 -8.64
N ARG A 103 2.10 -19.01 -8.78
CA ARG A 103 1.30 -20.12 -9.32
C ARG A 103 0.08 -20.41 -8.47
N ASP A 104 0.25 -20.48 -7.14
CA ASP A 104 -0.85 -20.72 -6.21
C ASP A 104 -1.86 -19.57 -6.20
N TRP A 105 -1.40 -18.31 -6.27
CA TRP A 105 -2.25 -17.14 -6.43
C TRP A 105 -3.04 -17.22 -7.74
N ASN A 106 -2.39 -17.42 -8.88
CA ASN A 106 -3.03 -17.50 -10.18
C ASN A 106 -3.94 -18.74 -10.35
N ALA A 107 -3.78 -19.75 -9.49
CA ALA A 107 -4.66 -20.92 -9.42
C ALA A 107 -5.86 -20.72 -8.47
N GLY A 108 -6.02 -19.52 -7.86
CA GLY A 108 -7.13 -19.20 -6.95
C GLY A 108 -7.05 -19.91 -5.59
N LYS A 109 -5.84 -20.35 -5.17
CA LYS A 109 -5.66 -21.06 -3.90
C LYS A 109 -5.41 -20.12 -2.72
N ILE A 110 -5.22 -18.82 -2.96
CA ILE A 110 -4.87 -17.80 -1.96
C ILE A 110 -5.96 -16.75 -1.95
N THR A 111 -6.56 -16.50 -0.78
CA THR A 111 -7.58 -15.47 -0.62
C THR A 111 -6.96 -14.08 -0.51
N VAL A 112 -5.87 -13.90 0.25
CA VAL A 112 -5.18 -12.62 0.36
C VAL A 112 -3.71 -12.80 -0.02
N GLY A 113 -3.31 -12.25 -1.17
CA GLY A 113 -1.91 -12.18 -1.60
C GLY A 113 -1.25 -10.92 -1.05
N LEU A 114 -0.15 -11.05 -0.29
CA LEU A 114 0.59 -9.90 0.27
C LEU A 114 1.74 -9.51 -0.64
N ILE A 115 1.85 -8.21 -0.98
CA ILE A 115 2.90 -7.70 -1.87
C ILE A 115 3.53 -6.44 -1.29
N HIS A 116 4.88 -6.37 -1.33
CA HIS A 116 5.61 -5.13 -1.06
C HIS A 116 6.04 -4.52 -2.40
N PRO A 117 5.61 -3.30 -2.74
CA PRO A 117 5.83 -2.70 -4.07
C PRO A 117 7.28 -2.69 -4.53
N ALA A 118 8.23 -2.36 -3.62
CA ALA A 118 9.65 -2.26 -3.95
C ALA A 118 10.38 -3.63 -4.00
N SER A 119 9.85 -4.67 -3.32
CA SER A 119 10.52 -5.99 -3.26
C SER A 119 10.09 -6.95 -4.35
N SER A 120 9.00 -6.64 -5.00
CA SER A 120 8.48 -7.44 -6.10
C SER A 120 9.26 -7.15 -7.37
N GLY A 121 10.44 -7.73 -7.46
CA GLY A 121 11.30 -7.68 -8.65
C GLY A 121 10.55 -8.11 -9.91
N HIS A 122 11.11 -7.75 -11.02
CA HIS A 122 10.72 -7.94 -12.42
C HIS A 122 9.45 -8.77 -12.70
N GLY A 123 8.33 -8.07 -12.97
CA GLY A 123 7.29 -8.62 -13.84
C GLY A 123 6.40 -9.73 -13.28
N LEU A 124 6.08 -9.73 -11.96
CA LEU A 124 5.10 -10.68 -11.44
C LEU A 124 3.77 -10.57 -12.18
N ASN A 125 3.35 -11.67 -12.81
CA ASN A 125 2.09 -11.76 -13.52
C ASN A 125 1.01 -12.26 -12.57
N LEU A 126 0.25 -11.34 -11.97
CA LEU A 126 -0.76 -11.66 -10.95
C LEU A 126 -2.20 -11.54 -11.44
N GLN A 127 -2.40 -11.12 -12.71
CA GLN A 127 -3.70 -10.80 -13.28
C GLN A 127 -4.68 -11.98 -13.38
N LYS A 128 -4.20 -13.23 -13.30
CA LYS A 128 -5.07 -14.41 -13.34
C LYS A 128 -5.66 -14.79 -11.99
N GLY A 129 -5.02 -14.38 -10.90
CA GLY A 129 -5.42 -14.77 -9.56
C GLY A 129 -6.50 -13.88 -8.94
N GLY A 130 -6.72 -12.68 -9.48
CA GLY A 130 -7.73 -11.75 -8.97
C GLY A 130 -7.76 -10.44 -9.76
N HIS A 131 -8.71 -9.59 -9.39
CA HIS A 131 -8.92 -8.28 -10.02
C HIS A 131 -9.12 -7.17 -8.98
N HIS A 132 -8.85 -7.44 -7.70
CA HIS A 132 -9.04 -6.52 -6.59
C HIS A 132 -7.70 -6.25 -5.90
N LEU A 133 -7.24 -5.01 -5.93
CA LEU A 133 -6.03 -4.52 -5.26
C LEU A 133 -6.42 -3.58 -4.12
N VAL A 134 -5.89 -3.84 -2.95
CA VAL A 134 -6.05 -2.98 -1.76
C VAL A 134 -4.70 -2.40 -1.36
N TRP A 135 -4.60 -1.10 -1.28
CA TRP A 135 -3.46 -0.39 -0.73
C TRP A 135 -3.67 -0.14 0.76
N PHE A 136 -2.97 -0.88 1.60
CA PHE A 136 -2.91 -0.64 3.05
C PHE A 136 -2.03 0.58 3.36
N SER A 137 -0.92 0.70 2.62
CA SER A 137 0.03 1.81 2.73
C SER A 137 0.35 2.35 1.35
N LEU A 138 0.33 3.67 1.18
CA LEU A 138 0.62 4.34 -0.09
C LEU A 138 2.11 4.69 -0.20
N PRO A 139 2.76 4.47 -1.37
CA PRO A 139 4.11 4.94 -1.62
C PRO A 139 4.10 6.39 -2.13
N TRP A 140 5.15 7.15 -1.86
CA TRP A 140 5.38 8.47 -2.48
C TRP A 140 5.76 8.40 -3.97
N SER A 141 6.13 7.21 -4.45
CA SER A 141 6.58 6.98 -5.81
C SER A 141 5.42 6.61 -6.71
N LEU A 142 5.09 7.49 -7.67
CA LEU A 142 4.10 7.21 -8.71
C LEU A 142 4.51 5.97 -9.53
N GLU A 143 5.79 5.82 -9.83
CA GLU A 143 6.29 4.66 -10.58
C GLU A 143 5.98 3.33 -9.87
N LEU A 144 6.28 3.22 -8.57
CA LEU A 144 5.98 2.02 -7.79
C LEU A 144 4.46 1.78 -7.67
N TYR A 145 3.69 2.86 -7.53
CA TYR A 145 2.23 2.78 -7.51
C TYR A 145 1.68 2.24 -8.83
N GLN A 146 2.06 2.82 -9.96
CA GLN A 146 1.63 2.38 -11.29
C GLN A 146 2.12 0.96 -11.61
N GLN A 147 3.38 0.63 -11.33
CA GLN A 147 3.92 -0.72 -11.54
C GLN A 147 3.17 -1.78 -10.71
N THR A 148 2.77 -1.46 -9.49
CA THR A 148 2.02 -2.38 -8.65
C THR A 148 0.59 -2.56 -9.16
N ASN A 149 -0.09 -1.49 -9.55
CA ASN A 149 -1.41 -1.55 -10.17
C ASN A 149 -1.39 -2.36 -11.47
N ALA A 150 -0.35 -2.18 -12.31
CA ALA A 150 -0.17 -2.89 -13.56
C ALA A 150 0.07 -4.41 -13.40
N ARG A 151 0.26 -4.93 -12.17
CA ARG A 151 0.35 -6.38 -11.94
C ARG A 151 -0.98 -7.09 -12.11
N LEU A 152 -2.08 -6.39 -11.83
CA LEU A 152 -3.46 -6.86 -12.08
C LEU A 152 -4.04 -6.25 -13.36
N TRP A 153 -3.81 -4.95 -13.60
CA TRP A 153 -4.31 -4.24 -14.77
C TRP A 153 -3.37 -4.42 -15.97
N ARG A 154 -3.47 -5.56 -16.64
CA ARG A 154 -2.66 -5.84 -17.84
C ARG A 154 -3.32 -6.85 -18.75
N GLN A 155 -2.76 -7.01 -19.95
CA GLN A 155 -3.23 -7.98 -20.93
C GLN A 155 -3.29 -9.40 -20.32
N GLY A 156 -4.43 -10.08 -20.51
CA GLY A 156 -4.71 -11.40 -19.96
C GLY A 156 -5.47 -11.38 -18.63
N GLN A 157 -5.90 -10.19 -18.14
CA GLN A 157 -6.90 -10.10 -17.08
C GLN A 157 -8.25 -10.61 -17.60
N SER A 158 -8.85 -11.55 -16.85
CA SER A 158 -10.14 -12.16 -17.21
C SER A 158 -11.35 -11.31 -16.81
N SER A 159 -11.17 -10.41 -15.81
CA SER A 159 -12.23 -9.50 -15.41
C SER A 159 -12.26 -8.25 -16.29
N GLY A 160 -13.45 -7.79 -16.63
CA GLY A 160 -13.64 -6.53 -17.38
C GLY A 160 -13.29 -5.28 -16.57
N THR A 161 -13.09 -5.42 -15.24
CA THR A 161 -12.79 -4.30 -14.33
C THR A 161 -11.78 -4.77 -13.29
N VAL A 162 -10.77 -3.93 -13.04
CA VAL A 162 -9.87 -4.06 -11.88
C VAL A 162 -10.25 -3.00 -10.87
N VAL A 163 -10.52 -3.42 -9.64
CA VAL A 163 -10.86 -2.53 -8.52
C VAL A 163 -9.59 -2.20 -7.74
N ILE A 164 -9.28 -0.92 -7.57
CA ILE A 164 -8.16 -0.44 -6.76
C ILE A 164 -8.73 0.36 -5.60
N GLN A 165 -8.55 -0.14 -4.38
CA GLN A 165 -9.00 0.53 -3.16
C GLN A 165 -7.80 1.02 -2.36
N HIS A 166 -7.99 2.15 -1.66
CA HIS A 166 -6.99 2.74 -0.77
C HIS A 166 -7.58 2.85 0.63
N ILE A 167 -6.86 2.33 1.63
CA ILE A 167 -7.21 2.54 3.03
C ILE A 167 -6.48 3.81 3.48
N VAL A 168 -7.24 4.89 3.65
CA VAL A 168 -6.74 6.24 3.97
C VAL A 168 -7.17 6.61 5.38
N THR A 169 -6.24 7.08 6.20
CA THR A 169 -6.55 7.65 7.52
C THR A 169 -6.80 9.14 7.35
N GLU A 170 -8.04 9.57 7.61
CA GLU A 170 -8.48 10.95 7.47
C GLU A 170 -7.65 11.93 8.32
N GLY A 171 -7.36 13.11 7.76
CA GLY A 171 -6.57 14.15 8.41
C GLY A 171 -5.10 13.79 8.62
N THR A 172 -4.55 12.91 7.80
CA THR A 172 -3.15 12.49 7.84
C THR A 172 -2.45 12.66 6.49
N ILE A 173 -1.15 12.39 6.48
CA ILE A 173 -0.30 12.43 5.30
C ILE A 173 -0.78 11.49 4.17
N ASP A 174 -1.64 10.52 4.45
CA ASP A 174 -2.20 9.63 3.44
C ASP A 174 -2.98 10.41 2.38
N GLU A 175 -3.73 11.44 2.78
CA GLU A 175 -4.48 12.31 1.86
C GLU A 175 -3.54 13.10 0.94
N ASP A 176 -2.42 13.60 1.50
CA ASP A 176 -1.42 14.33 0.72
C ASP A 176 -0.72 13.41 -0.28
N ILE A 177 -0.42 12.18 0.12
CA ILE A 177 0.19 11.18 -0.78
C ILE A 177 -0.78 10.84 -1.91
N LEU A 178 -2.05 10.56 -1.59
CA LEU A 178 -3.05 10.21 -2.59
C LEU A 178 -3.24 11.34 -3.61
N LYS A 179 -3.32 12.59 -3.13
CA LYS A 179 -3.38 13.77 -3.98
C LYS A 179 -2.14 13.92 -4.86
N ALA A 180 -0.94 13.76 -4.28
CA ALA A 180 0.31 13.86 -5.02
C ALA A 180 0.44 12.77 -6.10
N LEU A 181 -0.06 11.56 -5.86
CA LEU A 181 -0.11 10.48 -6.85
C LEU A 181 -1.06 10.83 -8.00
N ALA A 182 -2.25 11.36 -7.70
CA ALA A 182 -3.22 11.78 -8.71
C ALA A 182 -2.70 12.95 -9.55
N ASP A 183 -2.13 13.99 -8.93
CA ASP A 183 -1.57 15.16 -9.63
C ASP A 183 -0.41 14.78 -10.55
N LYS A 184 0.45 13.85 -10.13
CA LYS A 184 1.58 13.36 -10.95
C LYS A 184 1.10 12.52 -12.13
N ASP A 185 0.07 11.72 -11.94
CA ASP A 185 -0.53 10.90 -12.99
C ASP A 185 -1.14 11.79 -14.08
N ASP A 186 -1.90 12.81 -13.70
CA ASP A 186 -2.48 13.83 -14.58
C ASP A 186 -1.40 14.53 -15.44
N VAL A 187 -0.28 14.92 -14.82
CA VAL A 187 0.84 15.57 -15.52
C VAL A 187 1.48 14.62 -16.53
N GLN A 188 1.65 13.36 -16.17
CA GLN A 188 2.22 12.35 -17.04
C GLN A 188 1.31 12.05 -18.23
N GLU A 189 -0.01 11.90 -18.02
CA GLU A 189 -0.98 11.70 -19.10
C GLU A 189 -1.01 12.89 -20.06
N ARG A 190 -1.06 14.12 -19.56
CA ARG A 190 -1.01 15.35 -20.38
C ARG A 190 0.28 15.45 -21.21
N LEU A 191 1.42 15.06 -20.65
CA LEU A 191 2.68 15.03 -21.38
C LEU A 191 2.65 14.01 -22.52
N ILE A 192 2.13 12.81 -22.28
CA ILE A 192 1.98 11.76 -23.27
C ILE A 192 1.03 12.21 -24.40
N GLU A 193 -0.09 12.84 -24.08
CA GLU A 193 -1.03 13.40 -25.05
C GLU A 193 -0.37 14.51 -25.89
N ALA A 194 0.35 15.43 -25.26
CA ALA A 194 1.07 16.49 -25.96
C ALA A 194 2.11 15.95 -26.96
N VAL A 195 2.85 14.90 -26.56
CA VAL A 195 3.81 14.21 -27.45
C VAL A 195 3.09 13.49 -28.59
N LYS A 196 1.96 12.82 -28.35
CA LYS A 196 1.16 12.17 -29.40
C LYS A 196 0.65 13.16 -30.45
N VAL A 197 0.19 14.33 -29.99
CA VAL A 197 -0.26 15.41 -30.89
C VAL A 197 0.89 15.93 -31.75
N GLN A 198 2.09 16.11 -31.19
CA GLN A 198 3.27 16.53 -31.96
C GLN A 198 3.74 15.48 -32.96
N VAL A 199 3.73 14.20 -32.60
CA VAL A 199 4.14 13.10 -33.51
C VAL A 199 3.07 12.80 -34.56
N GLY A 200 1.78 12.89 -34.23
CA GLY A 200 0.67 12.70 -35.14
C GLY A 200 0.46 13.82 -36.17
N GLY A 201 1.08 14.99 -35.95
CA GLY A 201 1.09 16.10 -36.90
C GLY A 201 2.11 15.98 -38.03
N TYR A 202 2.89 14.90 -38.07
CA TYR A 202 3.89 14.60 -39.11
C TYR A 202 3.56 13.35 -39.94
N LEU A 203 2.35 12.80 -39.82
CA LEU A 203 1.79 11.74 -40.67
C LEU A 203 0.59 12.30 -41.44
#